data_651f514947457a49a312c03e023c633e
#
_entry.id   651f514947457a49a312c03e023c633e
#
_cell.length_a   1.000
_cell.length_b   1.000
_cell.length_c   1.000
_cell.angle_alpha   90.00
_cell.angle_beta   90.00
_cell.angle_gamma   90.00
#
_symmetry.space_group_name_H-M   'P 1'
#
loop_
_entity.id
_entity.type
_entity.pdbx_description
1 polymer ?
#
loop_
_entity_poly.entity_id
_entity_poly.type
_entity_poly.pdbx_seq_one_letter_code
_entity_poly.pdbx_strand_id
1 'polypeptide(L)'
;MSKSKKKKKKKYIASPEEYTAAKQSLRDAAKQFNGKLALIMLGIFAALAAVYYILLAMHVFWVTPILYTVAATLFLVFFFVNRGLSREPVSREILADTMTEAEKDAFIENDVQRKALGRKIMVIMTPVLLLVLVDMVILFFLPALK
;
A
#
# COMPACT_ATOMS: atom_id res chain seq x y z
N MET A 1 -37.65 -31.76 14.78
CA MET A 1 -36.64 -31.19 15.70
C MET A 1 -35.26 -31.33 15.08
N SER A 2 -34.75 -30.27 14.45
CA SER A 2 -33.44 -30.25 13.77
C SER A 2 -32.37 -29.74 14.71
N LYS A 3 -31.41 -30.62 15.07
CA LYS A 3 -30.27 -30.29 15.95
C LYS A 3 -29.20 -29.57 15.11
N SER A 4 -29.16 -28.23 15.22
CA SER A 4 -28.07 -27.39 14.69
C SER A 4 -26.73 -27.78 15.33
N LYS A 5 -25.84 -28.40 14.57
CA LYS A 5 -24.44 -28.65 14.96
C LYS A 5 -23.66 -27.34 14.89
N LYS A 6 -23.46 -26.65 16.03
CA LYS A 6 -22.50 -25.57 16.18
C LYS A 6 -21.09 -26.09 15.86
N LYS A 7 -20.56 -25.77 14.66
CA LYS A 7 -19.15 -25.94 14.31
C LYS A 7 -18.31 -25.01 15.22
N LYS A 8 -17.62 -25.59 16.23
CA LYS A 8 -16.59 -24.86 16.99
C LYS A 8 -15.48 -24.45 16.02
N LYS A 9 -15.33 -23.13 15.77
CA LYS A 9 -14.15 -22.57 15.08
C LYS A 9 -12.92 -22.93 15.92
N LYS A 10 -12.08 -23.85 15.43
CA LYS A 10 -10.75 -24.09 16.00
C LYS A 10 -9.97 -22.78 15.90
N LYS A 11 -9.59 -22.21 17.05
CA LYS A 11 -8.71 -21.06 17.13
C LYS A 11 -7.35 -21.55 16.61
N TYR A 12 -6.93 -21.03 15.46
CA TYR A 12 -5.63 -21.35 14.86
C TYR A 12 -4.56 -20.76 15.79
N ILE A 13 -3.80 -21.63 16.44
CA ILE A 13 -2.63 -21.26 17.23
C ILE A 13 -1.45 -21.60 16.34
N ALA A 14 -0.74 -20.55 15.86
CA ALA A 14 0.46 -20.72 15.04
C ALA A 14 1.48 -21.60 15.77
N SER A 15 2.13 -22.50 15.03
CA SER A 15 3.19 -23.32 15.60
C SER A 15 4.39 -22.46 16.01
N PRO A 16 5.24 -22.91 16.97
CA PRO A 16 6.45 -22.17 17.35
C PRO A 16 7.37 -21.89 16.16
N GLU A 17 7.38 -22.77 15.16
CA GLU A 17 8.17 -22.62 13.92
C GLU A 17 7.59 -21.53 13.02
N GLU A 18 6.26 -21.48 12.85
CA GLU A 18 5.59 -20.40 12.09
C GLU A 18 5.79 -19.03 12.76
N TYR A 19 5.78 -18.97 14.09
CA TYR A 19 6.03 -17.76 14.83
C TYR A 19 7.49 -17.27 14.65
N THR A 20 8.46 -18.18 14.69
CA THR A 20 9.89 -17.83 14.47
C THR A 20 10.14 -17.42 13.03
N ALA A 21 9.54 -18.08 12.04
CA ALA A 21 9.61 -17.71 10.63
C ALA A 21 8.99 -16.32 10.37
N ALA A 22 7.81 -16.04 10.92
CA ALA A 22 7.16 -14.73 10.83
C ALA A 22 8.01 -13.63 11.49
N LYS A 23 8.61 -13.90 12.66
CA LYS A 23 9.50 -12.95 13.34
C LYS A 23 10.78 -12.69 12.53
N GLN A 24 11.30 -13.69 11.86
CA GLN A 24 12.49 -13.57 11.03
C GLN A 24 12.19 -12.76 9.76
N SER A 25 11.06 -13.02 9.09
CA SER A 25 10.61 -12.23 7.94
C SER A 25 10.36 -10.76 8.29
N LEU A 26 9.81 -10.46 9.48
CA LEU A 26 9.66 -9.08 9.97
C LEU A 26 11.01 -8.41 10.24
N ARG A 27 11.98 -9.14 10.79
CA ARG A 27 13.34 -8.62 11.00
C ARG A 27 14.05 -8.31 9.68
N ASP A 28 13.90 -9.17 8.68
CA ASP A 28 14.51 -8.97 7.36
C ASP A 28 13.83 -7.83 6.60
N ALA A 29 12.51 -7.71 6.71
CA ALA A 29 11.77 -6.55 6.20
C ALA A 29 12.22 -5.24 6.90
N ALA A 30 12.46 -5.26 8.21
CA ALA A 30 12.96 -4.11 8.96
C ALA A 30 14.39 -3.73 8.57
N LYS A 31 15.27 -4.71 8.26
CA LYS A 31 16.64 -4.45 7.77
C LYS A 31 16.63 -3.85 6.36
N GLN A 32 15.66 -4.20 5.53
CA GLN A 32 15.48 -3.61 4.20
C GLN A 32 14.84 -2.21 4.23
N PHE A 33 14.44 -1.75 5.41
CA PHE A 33 13.84 -0.43 5.59
C PHE A 33 14.86 0.66 5.31
N ASN A 34 14.70 1.35 4.20
CA ASN A 34 15.57 2.45 3.82
C ASN A 34 15.17 3.71 4.60
N GLY A 35 15.87 3.99 5.71
CA GLY A 35 15.60 5.14 6.57
C GLY A 35 15.65 6.48 5.84
N LYS A 36 16.51 6.63 4.82
CA LYS A 36 16.54 7.83 3.96
C LYS A 36 15.24 8.01 3.19
N LEU A 37 14.70 6.91 2.64
CA LEU A 37 13.42 6.94 1.93
C LEU A 37 12.28 7.32 2.86
N ALA A 38 12.26 6.76 4.07
CA ALA A 38 11.25 7.10 5.08
C ALA A 38 11.29 8.57 5.50
N LEU A 39 12.48 9.14 5.67
CA LEU A 39 12.64 10.57 5.95
C LEU A 39 12.13 11.45 4.80
N ILE A 40 12.40 11.07 3.55
CA ILE A 40 11.88 11.78 2.38
C ILE A 40 10.35 11.72 2.36
N MET A 41 9.76 10.55 2.57
CA MET A 41 8.30 10.37 2.61
C MET A 41 7.67 11.18 3.74
N LEU A 42 8.30 11.21 4.92
CA LEU A 42 7.86 12.01 6.06
C LEU A 42 7.94 13.51 5.76
N GLY A 43 9.01 13.97 5.11
CA GLY A 43 9.16 15.36 4.68
C GLY A 43 8.09 15.78 3.67
N ILE A 44 7.81 14.93 2.67
CA ILE A 44 6.72 15.16 1.70
C ILE A 44 5.37 15.21 2.41
N PHE A 45 5.11 14.27 3.33
CA PHE A 45 3.89 14.24 4.13
C PHE A 45 3.72 15.53 4.94
N ALA A 46 4.76 15.98 5.66
CA ALA A 46 4.71 17.19 6.48
C ALA A 46 4.44 18.44 5.63
N ALA A 47 5.09 18.56 4.46
CA ALA A 47 4.87 19.67 3.54
C ALA A 47 3.43 19.68 2.98
N LEU A 48 2.93 18.51 2.53
CA LEU A 48 1.55 18.37 2.04
C LEU A 48 0.52 18.66 3.13
N ALA A 49 0.74 18.16 4.34
CA ALA A 49 -0.13 18.41 5.48
C ALA A 49 -0.17 19.91 5.84
N ALA A 50 0.98 20.57 5.89
CA ALA A 50 1.05 22.01 6.16
C ALA A 50 0.26 22.80 5.14
N VAL A 51 0.48 22.57 3.83
CA VAL A 51 -0.27 23.25 2.76
C VAL A 51 -1.77 22.95 2.86
N TYR A 52 -2.14 21.69 3.06
CA TYR A 52 -3.53 21.27 3.18
C TYR A 52 -4.26 21.98 4.34
N TYR A 53 -3.69 21.98 5.53
CA TYR A 53 -4.33 22.58 6.71
C TYR A 53 -4.30 24.11 6.68
N ILE A 54 -3.29 24.74 6.04
CA ILE A 54 -3.30 26.18 5.79
C ILE A 54 -4.46 26.56 4.87
N LEU A 55 -4.64 25.85 3.75
CA LEU A 55 -5.75 26.09 2.83
C LEU A 55 -7.11 25.89 3.49
N LEU A 56 -7.23 24.87 4.34
CA LEU A 56 -8.44 24.60 5.11
C LEU A 56 -8.74 25.73 6.11
N ALA A 57 -7.70 26.24 6.79
CA ALA A 57 -7.82 27.40 7.70
C ALA A 57 -8.21 28.70 6.95
N MET A 58 -7.84 28.81 5.67
CA MET A 58 -8.28 29.90 4.80
C MET A 58 -9.69 29.72 4.23
N HIS A 59 -10.45 28.71 4.74
CA HIS A 59 -11.80 28.35 4.29
C HIS A 59 -11.89 27.90 2.82
N VAL A 60 -10.80 27.38 2.24
CA VAL A 60 -10.77 26.79 0.88
C VAL A 60 -11.26 25.34 0.96
N PHE A 61 -12.57 25.14 1.12
CA PHE A 61 -13.15 23.80 1.33
C PHE A 61 -13.00 22.84 0.13
N TRP A 62 -12.77 23.35 -1.05
CA TRP A 62 -12.53 22.53 -2.25
C TRP A 62 -11.24 21.71 -2.19
N VAL A 63 -10.32 22.05 -1.31
CA VAL A 63 -9.06 21.29 -1.15
C VAL A 63 -9.30 19.84 -0.70
N THR A 64 -10.33 19.60 0.11
CA THR A 64 -10.67 18.25 0.60
C THR A 64 -11.09 17.30 -0.54
N PRO A 65 -12.13 17.58 -1.36
CA PRO A 65 -12.48 16.67 -2.46
C PRO A 65 -11.35 16.54 -3.50
N ILE A 66 -10.54 17.58 -3.72
CA ILE A 66 -9.37 17.49 -4.59
C ILE A 66 -8.36 16.48 -4.02
N LEU A 67 -8.04 16.56 -2.72
CA LEU A 67 -7.12 15.62 -2.06
C LEU A 67 -7.57 14.17 -2.24
N TYR A 68 -8.85 13.88 -1.99
CA TYR A 68 -9.41 12.54 -2.12
C TYR A 68 -9.40 12.05 -3.57
N THR A 69 -9.71 12.92 -4.53
CA THR A 69 -9.66 12.60 -5.96
C THR A 69 -8.24 12.29 -6.42
N VAL A 70 -7.26 13.08 -5.99
CA VAL A 70 -5.83 12.86 -6.29
C VAL A 70 -5.36 11.55 -5.68
N ALA A 71 -5.72 11.26 -4.42
CA ALA A 71 -5.37 10.01 -3.75
C ALA A 71 -5.93 8.79 -4.48
N ALA A 72 -7.22 8.84 -4.86
CA ALA A 72 -7.87 7.77 -5.61
C ALA A 72 -7.22 7.56 -6.99
N THR A 73 -6.94 8.64 -7.71
CA THR A 73 -6.27 8.58 -9.01
C THR A 73 -4.87 8.00 -8.91
N LEU A 74 -4.07 8.42 -7.95
CA LEU A 74 -2.72 7.87 -7.72
C LEU A 74 -2.77 6.39 -7.37
N PHE A 75 -3.75 5.98 -6.57
CA PHE A 75 -3.94 4.57 -6.23
C PHE A 75 -4.29 3.73 -7.47
N LEU A 76 -5.20 4.21 -8.31
CA LEU A 76 -5.57 3.53 -9.55
C LEU A 76 -4.37 3.45 -10.50
N VAL A 77 -3.64 4.54 -10.71
CA VAL A 77 -2.43 4.55 -11.55
C VAL A 77 -1.41 3.55 -11.02
N PHE A 78 -1.17 3.53 -9.71
CA PHE A 78 -0.27 2.54 -9.09
C PHE A 78 -0.75 1.12 -9.36
N PHE A 79 -2.04 0.83 -9.15
CA PHE A 79 -2.61 -0.50 -9.33
C PHE A 79 -2.44 -1.00 -10.76
N PHE A 80 -2.72 -0.16 -11.77
CA PHE A 80 -2.57 -0.52 -13.18
C PHE A 80 -1.11 -0.66 -13.60
N VAL A 81 -0.23 0.26 -13.18
CA VAL A 81 1.21 0.22 -13.51
C VAL A 81 1.85 -1.01 -12.88
N ASN A 82 1.53 -1.29 -11.61
CA ASN A 82 2.12 -2.41 -10.88
C ASN A 82 1.48 -3.77 -11.21
N ARG A 83 0.45 -3.82 -12.04
CA ARG A 83 -0.35 -5.04 -12.32
C ARG A 83 -0.84 -5.70 -11.03
N GLY A 84 -1.49 -4.94 -10.17
CA GLY A 84 -1.99 -5.38 -8.87
C GLY A 84 -1.09 -4.96 -7.71
N LEU A 85 -1.22 -5.62 -6.58
CA LEU A 85 -0.54 -5.26 -5.32
C LEU A 85 0.76 -6.05 -5.07
N SER A 86 1.12 -7.01 -5.95
CA SER A 86 2.32 -7.82 -5.79
C SER A 86 3.59 -6.98 -5.93
N ARG A 87 4.55 -7.17 -5.03
CA ARG A 87 5.86 -6.52 -5.07
C ARG A 87 6.89 -7.30 -5.85
N GLU A 88 6.66 -8.60 -6.04
CA GLU A 88 7.59 -9.51 -6.71
C GLU A 88 7.30 -9.57 -8.21
N PRO A 89 8.32 -9.59 -9.05
CA PRO A 89 8.15 -9.83 -10.48
C PRO A 89 7.63 -11.25 -10.72
N VAL A 90 6.95 -11.44 -11.84
CA VAL A 90 6.43 -12.75 -12.23
C VAL A 90 7.59 -13.70 -12.46
N SER A 91 7.56 -14.90 -11.85
CA SER A 91 8.55 -15.94 -12.10
C SER A 91 8.27 -16.67 -13.43
N ARG A 92 9.33 -17.21 -14.05
CA ARG A 92 9.20 -17.98 -15.31
C ARG A 92 8.24 -19.17 -15.20
N GLU A 93 8.18 -19.79 -14.03
CA GLU A 93 7.36 -20.98 -13.76
C GLU A 93 5.85 -20.74 -13.83
N ILE A 94 5.42 -19.47 -13.69
CA ILE A 94 4.02 -19.08 -13.73
C ILE A 94 3.57 -18.72 -15.15
N LEU A 95 4.53 -18.51 -16.07
CA LEU A 95 4.24 -18.16 -17.46
C LEU A 95 3.80 -19.40 -18.24
N ALA A 96 2.84 -19.20 -19.15
CA ALA A 96 2.27 -20.29 -19.94
C ALA A 96 3.34 -21.05 -20.75
N ASP A 97 3.25 -22.37 -20.79
CA ASP A 97 4.17 -23.23 -21.55
C ASP A 97 4.09 -23.00 -23.07
N THR A 98 3.02 -22.35 -23.55
CA THR A 98 2.82 -21.98 -24.95
C THR A 98 3.67 -20.77 -25.38
N MET A 99 4.27 -20.02 -24.45
CA MET A 99 5.12 -18.87 -24.76
C MET A 99 6.55 -19.33 -25.12
N THR A 100 7.11 -18.70 -26.15
CA THR A 100 8.53 -18.90 -26.49
C THR A 100 9.44 -18.32 -25.40
N GLU A 101 10.67 -18.81 -25.28
CA GLU A 101 11.63 -18.30 -24.28
C GLU A 101 11.90 -16.79 -24.44
N ALA A 102 11.98 -16.31 -25.69
CA ALA A 102 12.15 -14.89 -25.98
C ALA A 102 10.95 -14.05 -25.51
N GLU A 103 9.73 -14.57 -25.66
CA GLU A 103 8.52 -13.89 -25.16
C GLU A 103 8.45 -13.86 -23.63
N LYS A 104 8.86 -14.95 -22.97
CA LYS A 104 8.94 -15.01 -21.50
C LYS A 104 9.95 -14.00 -20.97
N ASP A 105 11.11 -13.88 -21.58
CA ASP A 105 12.15 -12.92 -21.18
C ASP A 105 11.67 -11.47 -21.37
N ALA A 106 11.08 -11.14 -22.51
CA ALA A 106 10.52 -9.82 -22.77
C ALA A 106 9.39 -9.46 -21.78
N PHE A 107 8.56 -10.45 -21.41
CA PHE A 107 7.49 -10.25 -20.42
C PHE A 107 8.05 -9.94 -19.05
N ILE A 108 9.05 -10.70 -18.58
CA ILE A 108 9.69 -10.52 -17.27
C ILE A 108 10.39 -9.17 -17.21
N GLU A 109 11.14 -8.79 -18.26
CA GLU A 109 11.81 -7.49 -18.32
C GLU A 109 10.81 -6.33 -18.23
N ASN A 110 9.72 -6.39 -18.98
CA ASN A 110 8.64 -5.41 -18.91
C ASN A 110 8.01 -5.34 -17.50
N ASP A 111 7.79 -6.50 -16.86
CA ASP A 111 7.22 -6.54 -15.49
C ASP A 111 8.19 -5.94 -14.47
N VAL A 112 9.48 -6.20 -14.57
CA VAL A 112 10.52 -5.59 -13.71
C VAL A 112 10.55 -4.08 -13.88
N GLN A 113 10.50 -3.56 -15.12
CA GLN A 113 10.46 -2.12 -15.38
C GLN A 113 9.20 -1.46 -14.81
N ARG A 114 8.03 -2.10 -14.96
CA ARG A 114 6.75 -1.63 -14.40
C ARG A 114 6.78 -1.62 -12.87
N LYS A 115 7.33 -2.65 -12.24
CA LYS A 115 7.49 -2.71 -10.78
C LYS A 115 8.45 -1.65 -10.25
N ALA A 116 9.51 -1.32 -11.01
CA ALA A 116 10.39 -0.21 -10.68
C ALA A 116 9.68 1.15 -10.75
N LEU A 117 8.82 1.36 -11.76
CA LEU A 117 7.98 2.55 -11.86
C LEU A 117 6.93 2.60 -10.73
N GLY A 118 6.29 1.46 -10.44
CA GLY A 118 5.35 1.32 -9.33
C GLY A 118 5.96 1.73 -7.98
N ARG A 119 7.23 1.36 -7.72
CA ARG A 119 7.95 1.80 -6.51
C ARG A 119 8.12 3.32 -6.44
N LYS A 120 8.40 3.99 -7.57
CA LYS A 120 8.50 5.46 -7.61
C LYS A 120 7.16 6.12 -7.32
N ILE A 121 6.08 5.61 -7.92
CA ILE A 121 4.71 6.09 -7.66
C ILE A 121 4.35 5.90 -6.19
N MET A 122 4.70 4.76 -5.59
CA MET A 122 4.43 4.46 -4.18
C MET A 122 5.04 5.49 -3.22
N VAL A 123 6.23 6.03 -3.54
CA VAL A 123 6.90 7.07 -2.72
C VAL A 123 6.05 8.34 -2.62
N ILE A 124 5.37 8.72 -3.71
CA ILE A 124 4.50 9.90 -3.73
C ILE A 124 3.10 9.56 -3.19
N MET A 125 2.58 8.41 -3.55
CA MET A 125 1.24 7.96 -3.16
C MET A 125 1.12 7.76 -1.64
N THR A 126 2.14 7.20 -0.98
CA THR A 126 2.07 6.88 0.46
C THR A 126 1.85 8.10 1.34
N PRO A 127 2.58 9.23 1.18
CA PRO A 127 2.31 10.46 1.94
C PRO A 127 0.90 11.01 1.70
N VAL A 128 0.40 10.96 0.47
CA VAL A 128 -0.96 11.42 0.13
C VAL A 128 -2.02 10.55 0.80
N LEU A 129 -1.89 9.23 0.73
CA LEU A 129 -2.80 8.30 1.41
C LEU A 129 -2.75 8.46 2.93
N LEU A 130 -1.57 8.69 3.49
CA LEU A 130 -1.42 8.94 4.92
C LEU A 130 -2.15 10.23 5.33
N LEU A 131 -2.07 11.29 4.51
CA LEU A 131 -2.78 12.54 4.75
C LEU A 131 -4.30 12.33 4.72
N VAL A 132 -4.82 11.59 3.72
CA VAL A 132 -6.24 11.21 3.66
C VAL A 132 -6.66 10.45 4.91
N LEU A 133 -5.84 9.49 5.38
CA LEU A 133 -6.13 8.72 6.57
C LEU A 133 -6.19 9.61 7.82
N VAL A 134 -5.22 10.51 7.98
CA VAL A 134 -5.21 11.49 9.10
C VAL A 134 -6.44 12.39 9.05
N ASP A 135 -6.79 12.90 7.85
CA ASP A 135 -7.97 13.74 7.66
C ASP A 135 -9.27 12.98 8.01
N MET A 136 -9.40 11.73 7.58
CA MET A 136 -10.53 10.88 7.98
C MET A 136 -10.62 10.69 9.50
N VAL A 137 -9.49 10.43 10.16
CA VAL A 137 -9.45 10.28 11.63
C VAL A 137 -9.91 11.58 12.31
N ILE A 138 -9.42 12.73 11.86
CA ILE A 138 -9.83 14.03 12.38
C ILE A 138 -11.34 14.25 12.19
N LEU A 139 -11.86 13.97 10.99
CA LEU A 139 -13.28 14.15 10.68
C LEU A 139 -14.20 13.25 11.54
N PHE A 140 -13.77 12.01 11.83
CA PHE A 140 -14.58 11.06 12.58
C PHE A 140 -14.48 11.25 14.11
N PHE A 141 -13.29 11.59 14.61
CA PHE A 141 -13.06 11.63 16.06
C PHE A 141 -13.19 13.03 16.68
N LEU A 142 -12.85 14.12 15.97
CA LEU A 142 -13.00 15.48 16.52
C LEU A 142 -14.46 15.87 16.83
N PRO A 143 -15.46 15.52 16.00
CA PRO A 143 -16.86 15.82 16.34
C PRO A 143 -17.36 15.07 17.59
N ALA A 144 -16.78 13.91 17.89
CA ALA A 144 -17.13 13.11 19.07
C ALA A 144 -16.52 13.65 20.37
N LEU A 145 -15.59 14.61 20.29
CA LEU A 145 -14.91 15.24 21.43
C LEU A 145 -15.52 16.62 21.81
N LYS A 146 -16.53 17.09 21.06
CA LYS A 146 -17.31 18.29 21.37
C LYS A 146 -18.63 17.91 22.04
#